data_ac89bdb5b615b30d4999410f83532124
#
_entry.id   ac89bdb5b615b30d4999410f83532124
#
_cell.length_a   1.000
_cell.length_b   1.000
_cell.length_c   1.000
_cell.angle_alpha   90.00
_cell.angle_beta   90.00
_cell.angle_gamma   90.00
#
_symmetry.space_group_name_H-M   'P 1'
#
loop_
_entity.id
_entity.type
_entity.pdbx_description
1 polymer ?
#
loop_
_entity_poly.entity_id
_entity_poly.type
_entity_poly.pdbx_seq_one_letter_code
_entity_poly.pdbx_strand_id
1 'polypeptide(L)'
;MTASELAKCLRGAGKRLGFNVKNLEGAISLATTLHENQSRGARGTLKRTPYIEHPLRNAIRLIRLGNTEQDVIIAAVLHDTVEDGSVDFVNKFGEGRLINEKPDEVQARTLLEDHIEKCFGGRVLSAVHKVTNEYFTRKQWSELTQKEKADLYLNHVRKSIINDPDALLVKVSDFIDNATGLYHSDIKGREKRTFRQAKKYLPVASIFRDEIHNVSNLNVSDEGRREILLKMDRTEIRLRDIIRKYESLGAR
;
A
#
# COMPACT_ATOMS: atom_id res chain seq x y z
N MET A 1 -16.03 -9.15 1.55
CA MET A 1 -15.91 -9.17 0.06
C MET A 1 -14.67 -9.96 -0.29
N THR A 2 -14.80 -10.90 -1.19
CA THR A 2 -13.71 -11.69 -1.78
C THR A 2 -12.94 -10.86 -2.82
N ALA A 3 -11.76 -11.33 -3.23
CA ALA A 3 -10.98 -10.69 -4.30
C ALA A 3 -11.80 -10.50 -5.60
N SER A 4 -12.58 -11.51 -5.99
CA SER A 4 -13.44 -11.45 -7.18
C SER A 4 -14.54 -10.37 -7.07
N GLU A 5 -15.20 -10.28 -5.91
CA GLU A 5 -16.21 -9.24 -5.64
C GLU A 5 -15.60 -7.83 -5.64
N LEU A 6 -14.41 -7.68 -5.04
CA LEU A 6 -13.69 -6.41 -5.05
C LEU A 6 -13.30 -6.00 -6.48
N ALA A 7 -12.75 -6.91 -7.26
CA ALA A 7 -12.41 -6.65 -8.65
C ALA A 7 -13.65 -6.26 -9.48
N LYS A 8 -14.77 -6.97 -9.31
CA LYS A 8 -16.06 -6.63 -9.95
C LYS A 8 -16.54 -5.24 -9.55
N CYS A 9 -16.44 -4.90 -8.26
CA CYS A 9 -16.82 -3.59 -7.74
C CYS A 9 -15.96 -2.48 -8.36
N LEU A 10 -14.63 -2.67 -8.41
CA LEU A 10 -13.69 -1.71 -8.99
C LEU A 10 -13.95 -1.48 -10.47
N ARG A 11 -14.16 -2.55 -11.26
CA ARG A 11 -14.54 -2.48 -12.67
C ARG A 11 -15.81 -1.68 -12.90
N GLY A 12 -16.84 -1.99 -12.12
CA GLY A 12 -18.13 -1.28 -12.19
C GLY A 12 -18.01 0.20 -11.85
N ALA A 13 -17.19 0.55 -10.86
CA ALA A 13 -16.93 1.92 -10.48
C ALA A 13 -16.13 2.66 -11.57
N GLY A 14 -15.06 2.07 -12.08
CA GLY A 14 -14.26 2.64 -13.16
C GLY A 14 -15.07 2.88 -14.45
N LYS A 15 -15.95 1.94 -14.81
CA LYS A 15 -16.85 2.11 -15.94
C LYS A 15 -17.77 3.33 -15.78
N ARG A 16 -18.34 3.54 -14.58
CA ARG A 16 -19.20 4.71 -14.30
C ARG A 16 -18.42 6.03 -14.35
N LEU A 17 -17.13 6.01 -14.03
CA LEU A 17 -16.25 7.18 -14.11
C LEU A 17 -15.64 7.40 -15.50
N GLY A 18 -15.95 6.56 -16.48
CA GLY A 18 -15.42 6.68 -17.83
C GLY A 18 -13.95 6.24 -17.99
N PHE A 19 -13.44 5.42 -17.07
CA PHE A 19 -12.06 4.92 -17.15
C PHE A 19 -11.85 4.03 -18.37
N ASN A 20 -10.63 4.04 -18.91
CA ASN A 20 -10.20 3.06 -19.89
C ASN A 20 -10.22 1.66 -19.25
N VAL A 21 -11.23 0.88 -19.64
CA VAL A 21 -11.46 -0.46 -19.07
C VAL A 21 -10.27 -1.38 -19.31
N LYS A 22 -9.62 -1.29 -20.48
CA LYS A 22 -8.45 -2.13 -20.82
C LYS A 22 -7.28 -1.88 -19.87
N ASN A 23 -6.98 -0.61 -19.58
CA ASN A 23 -5.90 -0.26 -18.66
C ASN A 23 -6.19 -0.72 -17.23
N LEU A 24 -7.42 -0.50 -16.75
CA LEU A 24 -7.82 -0.93 -15.41
C LEU A 24 -7.78 -2.46 -15.26
N GLU A 25 -8.27 -3.20 -16.27
CA GLU A 25 -8.20 -4.67 -16.31
C GLU A 25 -6.76 -5.17 -16.36
N GLY A 26 -5.89 -4.53 -17.15
CA GLY A 26 -4.48 -4.84 -17.21
C GLY A 26 -3.81 -4.70 -15.84
N ALA A 27 -4.07 -3.60 -15.12
CA ALA A 27 -3.54 -3.40 -13.77
C ALA A 27 -4.04 -4.44 -12.76
N ILE A 28 -5.34 -4.73 -12.77
CA ILE A 28 -5.94 -5.76 -11.90
C ILE A 28 -5.32 -7.14 -12.21
N SER A 29 -5.16 -7.49 -13.47
CA SER A 29 -4.58 -8.77 -13.90
C SER A 29 -3.12 -8.87 -13.48
N LEU A 30 -2.30 -7.84 -13.75
CA LEU A 30 -0.89 -7.80 -13.36
C LEU A 30 -0.73 -7.96 -11.84
N ALA A 31 -1.43 -7.13 -11.05
CA ALA A 31 -1.36 -7.22 -9.59
C ALA A 31 -1.85 -8.59 -9.07
N THR A 32 -2.90 -9.16 -9.66
CA THR A 32 -3.41 -10.49 -9.27
C THR A 32 -2.37 -11.57 -9.52
N THR A 33 -1.73 -11.55 -10.69
CA THR A 33 -0.71 -12.53 -11.07
C THR A 33 0.54 -12.43 -10.20
N LEU A 34 0.98 -11.21 -9.86
CA LEU A 34 2.18 -11.00 -9.05
C LEU A 34 1.94 -11.32 -7.57
N HIS A 35 0.72 -11.24 -7.09
CA HIS A 35 0.35 -11.55 -5.70
C HIS A 35 -0.34 -12.91 -5.53
N GLU A 36 -0.38 -13.78 -6.54
CA GLU A 36 -1.16 -15.03 -6.50
C GLU A 36 -0.75 -15.97 -5.36
N ASN A 37 0.54 -16.02 -5.03
CA ASN A 37 1.10 -16.87 -3.97
C ASN A 37 1.19 -16.14 -2.62
N GLN A 38 0.71 -14.93 -2.53
CA GLN A 38 0.81 -14.10 -1.34
C GLN A 38 -0.53 -14.05 -0.59
N SER A 39 -0.43 -13.96 0.72
CA SER A 39 -1.62 -13.87 1.57
C SER A 39 -1.39 -12.97 2.78
N ARG A 40 -2.47 -12.36 3.28
CA ARG A 40 -2.50 -11.50 4.48
C ARG A 40 -3.35 -12.14 5.57
N GLY A 41 -3.11 -11.74 6.82
CA GLY A 41 -4.02 -12.07 7.91
C GLY A 41 -5.38 -11.39 7.71
N ALA A 42 -6.45 -12.15 7.74
CA ALA A 42 -7.79 -11.59 7.76
C ALA A 42 -8.03 -10.83 9.08
N ARG A 43 -8.82 -9.75 9.01
CA ARG A 43 -9.12 -8.91 10.16
C ARG A 43 -9.95 -9.68 11.18
N GLY A 44 -9.57 -9.57 12.46
CA GLY A 44 -10.30 -10.19 13.58
C GLY A 44 -10.19 -11.71 13.65
N THR A 45 -9.38 -12.36 12.82
CA THR A 45 -9.20 -13.82 12.82
C THR A 45 -7.73 -14.22 12.56
N LEU A 46 -7.40 -15.49 12.81
CA LEU A 46 -6.12 -16.06 12.42
C LEU A 46 -6.09 -16.55 10.96
N LYS A 47 -7.23 -16.53 10.27
CA LYS A 47 -7.33 -16.92 8.86
C LYS A 47 -6.50 -16.00 7.98
N ARG A 48 -6.21 -16.46 6.78
CA ARG A 48 -5.51 -15.68 5.75
C ARG A 48 -6.43 -15.46 4.56
N THR A 49 -6.23 -14.35 3.87
CA THR A 49 -6.94 -13.98 2.64
C THR A 49 -5.93 -13.70 1.53
N PRO A 50 -6.29 -13.84 0.26
CA PRO A 50 -5.43 -13.46 -0.86
C PRO A 50 -4.95 -12.02 -0.72
N TYR A 51 -3.65 -11.79 -1.01
CA TYR A 51 -3.04 -10.46 -0.85
C TYR A 51 -3.72 -9.39 -1.71
N ILE A 52 -4.11 -9.77 -2.93
CA ILE A 52 -4.75 -8.88 -3.91
C ILE A 52 -5.99 -8.14 -3.37
N GLU A 53 -6.68 -8.67 -2.36
CA GLU A 53 -7.79 -7.94 -1.72
C GLU A 53 -7.37 -6.59 -1.16
N HIS A 54 -6.10 -6.45 -0.74
CA HIS A 54 -5.58 -5.20 -0.18
C HIS A 54 -5.49 -4.07 -1.21
N PRO A 55 -4.75 -4.20 -2.31
CA PRO A 55 -4.69 -3.14 -3.32
C PRO A 55 -6.06 -2.85 -3.95
N LEU A 56 -6.91 -3.86 -4.14
CA LEU A 56 -8.27 -3.62 -4.63
C LEU A 56 -9.11 -2.79 -3.65
N ARG A 57 -9.01 -3.05 -2.33
CA ARG A 57 -9.68 -2.20 -1.33
C ARG A 57 -9.13 -0.78 -1.31
N ASN A 58 -7.83 -0.60 -1.53
CA ASN A 58 -7.20 0.71 -1.59
C ASN A 58 -7.73 1.53 -2.76
N ALA A 59 -7.78 0.95 -3.95
CA ALA A 59 -8.33 1.59 -5.15
C ALA A 59 -9.82 1.96 -4.99
N ILE A 60 -10.65 1.03 -4.50
CA ILE A 60 -12.08 1.29 -4.25
C ILE A 60 -12.28 2.40 -3.22
N ARG A 61 -11.43 2.45 -2.17
CA ARG A 61 -11.49 3.50 -1.15
C ARG A 61 -11.23 4.87 -1.75
N LEU A 62 -10.26 5.01 -2.63
CA LEU A 62 -9.96 6.29 -3.30
C LEU A 62 -11.14 6.76 -4.14
N ILE A 63 -11.76 5.88 -4.92
CA ILE A 63 -12.98 6.22 -5.67
C ILE A 63 -14.10 6.68 -4.72
N ARG A 64 -14.30 5.97 -3.60
CA ARG A 64 -15.31 6.34 -2.61
C ARG A 64 -15.03 7.69 -1.94
N LEU A 65 -13.78 8.07 -1.81
CA LEU A 65 -13.34 9.38 -1.30
C LEU A 65 -13.47 10.48 -2.36
N GLY A 66 -13.97 10.15 -3.55
CA GLY A 66 -14.21 11.10 -4.63
C GLY A 66 -13.05 11.27 -5.61
N ASN A 67 -12.02 10.39 -5.56
CA ASN A 67 -10.98 10.42 -6.57
C ASN A 67 -11.52 9.92 -7.91
N THR A 68 -11.29 10.70 -8.97
CA THR A 68 -11.74 10.44 -10.35
C THR A 68 -10.58 10.25 -11.34
N GLU A 69 -9.33 10.25 -10.84
CA GLU A 69 -8.15 10.10 -11.67
C GLU A 69 -7.81 8.63 -11.85
N GLN A 70 -7.96 8.14 -13.08
CA GLN A 70 -7.68 6.73 -13.40
C GLN A 70 -6.26 6.32 -13.03
N ASP A 71 -5.26 7.18 -13.26
CA ASP A 71 -3.86 6.88 -13.01
C ASP A 71 -3.58 6.65 -11.52
N VAL A 72 -4.22 7.44 -10.64
CA VAL A 72 -4.12 7.26 -9.18
C VAL A 72 -4.75 5.94 -8.74
N ILE A 73 -5.88 5.57 -9.36
CA ILE A 73 -6.55 4.30 -9.06
C ILE A 73 -5.72 3.12 -9.54
N ILE A 74 -5.12 3.19 -10.72
CA ILE A 74 -4.21 2.16 -11.25
C ILE A 74 -2.96 2.07 -10.35
N ALA A 75 -2.35 3.20 -9.97
CA ALA A 75 -1.23 3.23 -9.05
C ALA A 75 -1.57 2.57 -7.70
N ALA A 76 -2.78 2.80 -7.17
CA ALA A 76 -3.24 2.15 -5.94
C ALA A 76 -3.42 0.62 -6.10
N VAL A 77 -3.76 0.14 -7.30
CA VAL A 77 -3.80 -1.31 -7.60
C VAL A 77 -2.39 -1.91 -7.66
N LEU A 78 -1.42 -1.15 -8.18
CA LEU A 78 -0.06 -1.62 -8.46
C LEU A 78 0.96 -1.30 -7.34
N HIS A 79 0.58 -0.57 -6.28
CA HIS A 79 1.51 0.07 -5.33
C HIS A 79 2.52 -0.87 -4.65
N ASP A 80 2.15 -2.13 -4.43
CA ASP A 80 3.02 -3.14 -3.79
C ASP A 80 3.69 -4.08 -4.82
N THR A 81 3.36 -3.97 -6.12
CA THR A 81 3.85 -4.94 -7.12
C THR A 81 5.35 -4.86 -7.33
N VAL A 82 5.94 -3.66 -7.33
CA VAL A 82 7.39 -3.48 -7.51
C VAL A 82 8.14 -3.98 -6.28
N GLU A 83 7.61 -3.75 -5.08
CA GLU A 83 8.24 -4.19 -3.83
C GLU A 83 8.18 -5.69 -3.64
N ASP A 84 7.01 -6.29 -3.87
CA ASP A 84 6.70 -7.66 -3.46
C ASP A 84 6.60 -8.65 -4.64
N GLY A 85 6.58 -8.18 -5.90
CA GLY A 85 6.27 -9.00 -7.07
C GLY A 85 7.28 -8.92 -8.22
N SER A 86 8.34 -8.11 -8.11
CA SER A 86 9.29 -7.88 -9.22
C SER A 86 10.01 -9.15 -9.66
N VAL A 87 10.45 -9.99 -8.73
CA VAL A 87 11.09 -11.27 -9.04
C VAL A 87 10.10 -12.24 -9.72
N ASP A 88 8.85 -12.28 -9.22
CA ASP A 88 7.79 -13.09 -9.84
C ASP A 88 7.44 -12.59 -11.24
N PHE A 89 7.51 -11.27 -11.47
CA PHE A 89 7.35 -10.71 -12.81
C PHE A 89 8.38 -11.24 -13.80
N VAL A 90 9.65 -11.19 -13.44
CA VAL A 90 10.73 -11.70 -14.32
C VAL A 90 10.58 -13.20 -14.55
N ASN A 91 10.25 -13.97 -13.50
CA ASN A 91 10.07 -15.42 -13.62
C ASN A 91 8.89 -15.82 -14.53
N LYS A 92 7.81 -15.01 -14.56
CA LYS A 92 6.60 -15.34 -15.32
C LYS A 92 6.58 -14.74 -16.72
N PHE A 93 7.14 -13.54 -16.88
CA PHE A 93 7.03 -12.76 -18.11
C PHE A 93 8.39 -12.41 -18.75
N GLY A 94 9.49 -12.69 -18.05
CA GLY A 94 10.83 -12.47 -18.57
C GLY A 94 11.11 -13.44 -19.72
N GLU A 95 11.11 -12.92 -20.94
CA GLU A 95 11.47 -13.67 -22.14
C GLU A 95 12.90 -14.21 -22.03
N GLY A 96 13.09 -15.45 -21.56
CA GLY A 96 14.30 -16.24 -21.72
C GLY A 96 15.65 -15.66 -21.29
N ARG A 97 15.74 -14.41 -20.89
CA ARG A 97 16.97 -13.71 -20.59
C ARG A 97 17.62 -14.07 -19.25
N LEU A 98 16.90 -14.78 -18.38
CA LEU A 98 17.35 -15.14 -17.03
C LEU A 98 17.11 -16.62 -16.67
N ILE A 99 17.06 -17.53 -17.67
CA ILE A 99 16.73 -18.94 -17.46
C ILE A 99 17.73 -19.66 -16.53
N ASN A 100 18.92 -19.15 -16.33
CA ASN A 100 19.98 -19.80 -15.54
C ASN A 100 20.52 -18.98 -14.37
N GLU A 101 20.08 -17.73 -14.17
CA GLU A 101 20.49 -16.90 -13.05
C GLU A 101 19.27 -16.42 -12.28
N LYS A 102 19.31 -16.45 -10.95
CA LYS A 102 18.29 -15.80 -10.12
C LYS A 102 18.34 -14.31 -10.45
N PRO A 103 17.21 -13.69 -10.83
CA PRO A 103 17.19 -12.27 -11.13
C PRO A 103 17.69 -11.49 -9.91
N ASP A 104 18.61 -10.56 -10.12
CA ASP A 104 18.91 -9.55 -9.13
C ASP A 104 17.63 -8.75 -8.87
N GLU A 105 17.26 -8.60 -7.61
CA GLU A 105 16.01 -7.94 -7.26
C GLU A 105 15.97 -6.47 -7.69
N VAL A 106 17.11 -5.79 -7.73
CA VAL A 106 17.21 -4.42 -8.24
C VAL A 106 16.89 -4.39 -9.74
N GLN A 107 17.49 -5.30 -10.51
CA GLN A 107 17.19 -5.42 -11.94
C GLN A 107 15.73 -5.82 -12.18
N ALA A 108 15.18 -6.73 -11.39
CA ALA A 108 13.80 -7.16 -11.50
C ALA A 108 12.81 -6.01 -11.24
N ARG A 109 13.10 -5.14 -10.28
CA ARG A 109 12.33 -3.92 -10.01
C ARG A 109 12.34 -2.97 -11.20
N THR A 110 13.51 -2.69 -11.77
CA THR A 110 13.65 -1.85 -12.96
C THR A 110 12.83 -2.39 -14.14
N LEU A 111 12.92 -3.70 -14.41
CA LEU A 111 12.16 -4.33 -15.50
C LEU A 111 10.64 -4.24 -15.31
N LEU A 112 10.17 -4.36 -14.08
CA LEU A 112 8.75 -4.20 -13.78
C LEU A 112 8.32 -2.73 -13.86
N GLU A 113 9.15 -1.79 -13.43
CA GLU A 113 8.90 -0.36 -13.56
C GLU A 113 8.81 0.06 -15.03
N ASP A 114 9.73 -0.40 -15.89
CA ASP A 114 9.68 -0.19 -17.34
C ASP A 114 8.40 -0.75 -17.97
N HIS A 115 7.96 -1.93 -17.50
CA HIS A 115 6.71 -2.52 -17.94
C HIS A 115 5.49 -1.69 -17.51
N ILE A 116 5.48 -1.20 -16.26
CA ILE A 116 4.41 -0.34 -15.74
C ILE A 116 4.34 0.95 -16.56
N GLU A 117 5.47 1.60 -16.84
CA GLU A 117 5.51 2.81 -17.66
C GLU A 117 4.94 2.57 -19.06
N LYS A 118 5.40 1.51 -19.72
CA LYS A 118 4.97 1.14 -21.07
C LYS A 118 3.47 0.84 -21.15
N CYS A 119 2.90 0.19 -20.14
CA CYS A 119 1.50 -0.25 -20.16
C CYS A 119 0.53 0.78 -19.62
N PHE A 120 0.94 1.59 -18.63
CA PHE A 120 0.04 2.47 -17.87
C PHE A 120 0.46 3.94 -17.87
N GLY A 121 1.68 4.26 -18.35
CA GLY A 121 2.19 5.62 -18.48
C GLY A 121 3.02 6.11 -17.30
N GLY A 122 3.79 7.20 -17.55
CA GLY A 122 4.75 7.72 -16.59
C GLY A 122 4.14 8.28 -15.30
N ARG A 123 2.88 8.77 -15.33
CA ARG A 123 2.19 9.24 -14.11
C ARG A 123 1.91 8.09 -13.14
N VAL A 124 1.47 6.94 -13.67
CA VAL A 124 1.26 5.73 -12.86
C VAL A 124 2.60 5.24 -12.29
N LEU A 125 3.64 5.13 -13.14
CA LEU A 125 4.97 4.73 -12.68
C LEU A 125 5.48 5.67 -11.60
N SER A 126 5.40 6.98 -11.79
CA SER A 126 5.86 7.97 -10.79
C SER A 126 5.22 7.75 -9.43
N ALA A 127 3.90 7.55 -9.38
CA ALA A 127 3.18 7.31 -8.14
C ALA A 127 3.60 5.97 -7.50
N VAL A 128 3.70 4.88 -8.28
CA VAL A 128 4.13 3.56 -7.80
C VAL A 128 5.56 3.61 -7.28
N HIS A 129 6.49 4.18 -8.05
CA HIS A 129 7.90 4.31 -7.66
C HIS A 129 8.06 5.06 -6.32
N LYS A 130 7.38 6.19 -6.16
CA LYS A 130 7.45 6.99 -4.93
C LYS A 130 6.94 6.27 -3.70
N VAL A 131 5.93 5.42 -3.84
CA VAL A 131 5.37 4.67 -2.69
C VAL A 131 6.08 3.36 -2.43
N THR A 132 6.91 2.87 -3.36
CA THR A 132 7.72 1.66 -3.22
C THR A 132 8.86 1.89 -2.22
N ASN A 133 8.98 1.01 -1.21
CA ASN A 133 10.07 1.11 -0.25
C ASN A 133 11.42 0.75 -0.90
N GLU A 134 12.49 1.40 -0.41
CA GLU A 134 13.86 1.07 -0.79
C GLU A 134 14.16 -0.40 -0.53
N TYR A 135 14.94 -1.01 -1.43
CA TYR A 135 15.35 -2.39 -1.30
C TYR A 135 16.51 -2.53 -0.32
N PHE A 136 16.39 -3.49 0.57
CA PHE A 136 17.45 -3.94 1.46
C PHE A 136 17.60 -5.46 1.35
N THR A 137 18.80 -5.94 1.15
CA THR A 137 19.09 -7.38 1.25
C THR A 137 18.72 -7.89 2.64
N ARG A 138 18.48 -9.20 2.76
CA ARG A 138 18.20 -9.83 4.07
C ARG A 138 19.29 -9.52 5.10
N LYS A 139 20.56 -9.48 4.67
CA LYS A 139 21.71 -9.17 5.54
C LYS A 139 21.59 -7.72 6.05
N GLN A 140 21.52 -6.74 5.16
CA GLN A 140 21.36 -5.34 5.53
C GLN A 140 20.16 -5.13 6.46
N TRP A 141 19.00 -5.72 6.11
CA TRP A 141 17.81 -5.59 6.95
C TRP A 141 17.97 -6.23 8.33
N SER A 142 18.70 -7.34 8.46
CA SER A 142 18.94 -8.00 9.75
C SER A 142 19.87 -7.21 10.67
N GLU A 143 20.77 -6.41 10.11
CA GLU A 143 21.72 -5.56 10.83
C GLU A 143 21.07 -4.32 11.45
N LEU A 144 19.91 -3.88 10.91
CA LEU A 144 19.18 -2.72 11.42
C LEU A 144 18.42 -3.04 12.70
N THR A 145 18.49 -2.12 13.66
CA THR A 145 17.65 -2.12 14.86
C THR A 145 16.18 -1.84 14.51
N GLN A 146 15.27 -2.15 15.43
CA GLN A 146 13.85 -1.85 15.22
C GLN A 146 13.58 -0.34 15.09
N LYS A 147 14.39 0.49 15.78
CA LYS A 147 14.32 1.95 15.68
C LYS A 147 14.72 2.41 14.28
N GLU A 148 15.87 1.98 13.77
CA GLU A 148 16.34 2.33 12.43
C GLU A 148 15.34 1.92 11.35
N LYS A 149 14.75 0.73 11.45
CA LYS A 149 13.67 0.29 10.54
C LYS A 149 12.45 1.21 10.58
N ALA A 150 12.06 1.67 11.76
CA ALA A 150 10.96 2.60 11.92
C ALA A 150 11.29 3.98 11.35
N ASP A 151 12.51 4.47 11.59
CA ASP A 151 13.00 5.76 11.09
C ASP A 151 13.12 5.76 9.55
N LEU A 152 13.64 4.67 8.95
CA LEU A 152 13.69 4.48 7.50
C LEU A 152 12.29 4.55 6.90
N TYR A 153 11.32 3.84 7.48
CA TYR A 153 9.94 3.87 7.01
C TYR A 153 9.33 5.27 7.11
N LEU A 154 9.53 5.95 8.25
CA LEU A 154 9.02 7.30 8.45
C LEU A 154 9.60 8.30 7.45
N ASN A 155 10.90 8.22 7.21
CA ASN A 155 11.60 9.06 6.25
C ASN A 155 11.14 8.76 4.81
N HIS A 156 10.95 7.48 4.47
CA HIS A 156 10.40 7.09 3.18
C HIS A 156 8.99 7.69 2.99
N VAL A 157 8.08 7.55 3.96
CA VAL A 157 6.73 8.12 3.87
C VAL A 157 6.80 9.64 3.62
N ARG A 158 7.60 10.37 4.42
CA ARG A 158 7.75 11.83 4.22
C ARG A 158 8.23 12.19 2.82
N LYS A 159 9.28 11.52 2.33
CA LYS A 159 9.82 11.77 0.99
C LYS A 159 8.85 11.43 -0.13
N SER A 160 8.07 10.36 0.05
CA SER A 160 7.13 9.87 -0.96
C SER A 160 5.98 10.84 -1.24
N ILE A 161 5.50 11.54 -0.21
CA ILE A 161 4.25 12.31 -0.28
C ILE A 161 4.45 13.81 -0.44
N ILE A 162 5.66 14.31 -0.17
CA ILE A 162 5.92 15.74 -0.24
C ILE A 162 5.74 16.26 -1.68
N ASN A 163 4.90 17.28 -1.85
CA ASN A 163 4.59 17.88 -3.16
C ASN A 163 4.07 16.87 -4.22
N ASP A 164 3.51 15.75 -3.79
CA ASP A 164 2.92 14.76 -4.71
C ASP A 164 1.55 14.29 -4.23
N PRO A 165 0.46 14.92 -4.72
CA PRO A 165 -0.90 14.55 -4.35
C PRO A 165 -1.28 13.12 -4.71
N ASP A 166 -0.74 12.56 -5.80
CA ASP A 166 -1.05 11.21 -6.27
C ASP A 166 -0.42 10.17 -5.33
N ALA A 167 0.87 10.31 -5.06
CA ALA A 167 1.58 9.44 -4.10
C ALA A 167 0.98 9.58 -2.68
N LEU A 168 0.60 10.80 -2.26
CA LEU A 168 -0.07 11.04 -0.99
C LEU A 168 -1.37 10.23 -0.88
N LEU A 169 -2.23 10.28 -1.91
CA LEU A 169 -3.50 9.55 -1.90
C LEU A 169 -3.31 8.03 -1.86
N VAL A 170 -2.38 7.50 -2.67
CA VAL A 170 -2.06 6.07 -2.68
C VAL A 170 -1.56 5.65 -1.30
N LYS A 171 -0.59 6.38 -0.72
CA LYS A 171 0.01 6.06 0.59
C LYS A 171 -0.98 6.22 1.75
N VAL A 172 -1.85 7.24 1.71
CA VAL A 172 -2.94 7.41 2.69
C VAL A 172 -3.91 6.23 2.64
N SER A 173 -4.30 5.80 1.44
CA SER A 173 -5.21 4.67 1.30
C SER A 173 -4.59 3.37 1.81
N ASP A 174 -3.33 3.10 1.50
CA ASP A 174 -2.57 1.98 2.04
C ASP A 174 -2.49 2.04 3.57
N PHE A 175 -2.09 3.18 4.11
CA PHE A 175 -2.01 3.41 5.56
C PHE A 175 -3.34 3.15 6.26
N ILE A 176 -4.46 3.65 5.72
CA ILE A 176 -5.78 3.39 6.27
C ILE A 176 -6.06 1.88 6.32
N ASP A 177 -5.75 1.12 5.27
CA ASP A 177 -5.98 -0.33 5.27
C ASP A 177 -5.10 -1.05 6.31
N ASN A 178 -3.86 -0.65 6.44
CA ASN A 178 -2.88 -1.25 7.35
C ASN A 178 -3.12 -0.84 8.80
N ALA A 179 -3.21 0.44 9.10
CA ALA A 179 -3.27 0.97 10.47
C ALA A 179 -4.65 0.79 11.12
N THR A 180 -5.75 1.05 10.40
CA THR A 180 -7.09 0.78 10.94
C THR A 180 -7.36 -0.72 11.10
N GLY A 181 -6.76 -1.55 10.22
CA GLY A 181 -6.82 -3.00 10.33
C GLY A 181 -6.10 -3.56 11.55
N LEU A 182 -5.14 -2.82 12.11
CA LEU A 182 -4.33 -3.26 13.23
C LEU A 182 -5.18 -3.47 14.50
N TYR A 183 -6.17 -2.62 14.74
CA TYR A 183 -7.11 -2.80 15.85
C TYR A 183 -7.82 -4.16 15.84
N HIS A 184 -8.19 -4.63 14.64
CA HIS A 184 -8.80 -5.95 14.46
C HIS A 184 -7.77 -7.09 14.49
N SER A 185 -6.49 -6.78 14.50
CA SER A 185 -5.39 -7.75 14.58
C SER A 185 -4.82 -7.87 16.00
N ASP A 186 -5.40 -7.13 16.95
CA ASP A 186 -5.08 -7.20 18.38
C ASP A 186 -5.73 -8.43 19.02
N ILE A 187 -5.20 -9.60 18.65
CA ILE A 187 -5.68 -10.93 19.08
C ILE A 187 -4.54 -11.71 19.70
N LYS A 188 -4.92 -12.67 20.55
CA LYS A 188 -3.97 -13.57 21.24
C LYS A 188 -2.99 -14.22 20.25
N GLY A 189 -1.71 -14.13 20.55
CA GLY A 189 -0.62 -14.66 19.74
C GLY A 189 -0.02 -13.66 18.72
N ARG A 190 -0.54 -12.42 18.66
CA ARG A 190 0.00 -11.37 17.79
C ARG A 190 0.41 -10.10 18.53
N GLU A 191 0.43 -10.11 19.84
CA GLU A 191 0.62 -8.97 20.73
C GLU A 191 1.90 -8.17 20.39
N LYS A 192 3.06 -8.83 20.37
CA LYS A 192 4.34 -8.19 20.05
C LYS A 192 4.34 -7.55 18.65
N ARG A 193 3.74 -8.24 17.68
CA ARG A 193 3.61 -7.70 16.31
C ARG A 193 2.71 -6.48 16.29
N THR A 194 1.55 -6.54 16.94
CA THR A 194 0.56 -5.46 17.00
C THR A 194 1.16 -4.24 17.68
N PHE A 195 1.85 -4.42 18.80
CA PHE A 195 2.54 -3.35 19.51
C PHE A 195 3.62 -2.66 18.65
N ARG A 196 4.49 -3.45 18.01
CA ARG A 196 5.53 -2.93 17.13
C ARG A 196 4.94 -2.15 15.95
N GLN A 197 3.89 -2.67 15.33
CA GLN A 197 3.21 -1.99 14.23
C GLN A 197 2.54 -0.70 14.69
N ALA A 198 1.94 -0.68 15.88
CA ALA A 198 1.34 0.52 16.44
C ALA A 198 2.38 1.64 16.66
N LYS A 199 3.55 1.30 17.20
CA LYS A 199 4.68 2.25 17.35
C LYS A 199 5.19 2.75 15.99
N LYS A 200 5.27 1.89 14.98
CA LYS A 200 5.68 2.26 13.61
C LYS A 200 4.69 3.24 12.97
N TYR A 201 3.38 3.01 13.13
CA TYR A 201 2.34 3.78 12.42
C TYR A 201 1.92 5.07 13.15
N LEU A 202 2.11 5.15 14.46
CA LEU A 202 1.66 6.32 15.23
C LEU A 202 2.22 7.66 14.70
N PRO A 203 3.53 7.84 14.45
CA PRO A 203 4.05 9.10 13.93
C PRO A 203 3.62 9.39 12.48
N VAL A 204 3.22 8.36 11.73
CA VAL A 204 2.82 8.50 10.32
C VAL A 204 1.42 9.12 10.21
N ALA A 205 0.53 8.86 11.17
CA ALA A 205 -0.83 9.41 11.18
C ALA A 205 -0.83 10.95 11.20
N SER A 206 0.03 11.56 12.02
CA SER A 206 0.14 13.03 12.07
C SER A 206 0.72 13.60 10.77
N ILE A 207 1.72 12.95 10.17
CA ILE A 207 2.30 13.39 8.89
C ILE A 207 1.23 13.43 7.80
N PHE A 208 0.44 12.37 7.67
CA PHE A 208 -0.64 12.36 6.68
C PHE A 208 -1.70 13.43 6.96
N ARG A 209 -2.07 13.64 8.22
CA ARG A 209 -3.00 14.71 8.58
C ARG A 209 -2.49 16.07 8.15
N ASP A 210 -1.24 16.38 8.45
CA ASP A 210 -0.62 17.66 8.14
C ASP A 210 -0.53 17.87 6.62
N GLU A 211 -0.10 16.85 5.85
CA GLU A 211 -0.05 16.94 4.39
C GLU A 211 -1.44 17.07 3.75
N ILE A 212 -2.44 16.33 4.24
CA ILE A 212 -3.82 16.46 3.75
C ILE A 212 -4.38 17.86 4.03
N HIS A 213 -3.99 18.52 5.10
CA HIS A 213 -4.36 19.92 5.36
C HIS A 213 -3.66 20.88 4.42
N ASN A 214 -2.39 20.67 4.12
CA ASN A 214 -1.54 21.62 3.37
C ASN A 214 -1.75 21.53 1.85
N VAL A 215 -2.07 20.35 1.31
CA VAL A 215 -2.24 20.16 -0.14
C VAL A 215 -3.61 20.68 -0.59
N SER A 216 -3.61 21.76 -1.42
CA SER A 216 -4.84 22.38 -1.92
C SER A 216 -5.51 21.59 -3.05
N ASN A 217 -4.72 20.96 -3.93
CA ASN A 217 -5.16 20.31 -5.16
C ASN A 217 -5.31 18.78 -5.05
N LEU A 218 -5.70 18.30 -3.88
CA LEU A 218 -5.93 16.88 -3.66
C LEU A 218 -7.20 16.44 -4.40
N ASN A 219 -7.08 15.49 -5.33
CA ASN A 219 -8.22 14.97 -6.09
C ASN A 219 -9.06 14.02 -5.25
N VAL A 220 -9.83 14.58 -4.33
CA VAL A 220 -10.91 13.94 -3.56
C VAL A 220 -12.01 14.95 -3.31
N SER A 221 -13.22 14.49 -3.01
CA SER A 221 -14.30 15.40 -2.61
C SER A 221 -14.01 16.07 -1.25
N ASP A 222 -14.65 17.19 -0.94
CA ASP A 222 -14.54 17.83 0.36
C ASP A 222 -14.98 16.88 1.50
N GLU A 223 -16.01 16.07 1.24
CA GLU A 223 -16.42 15.02 2.18
C GLU A 223 -15.36 13.93 2.32
N GLY A 224 -14.75 13.50 1.21
CA GLY A 224 -13.64 12.56 1.19
C GLY A 224 -12.43 13.07 1.99
N ARG A 225 -12.07 14.35 1.82
CA ARG A 225 -11.01 14.98 2.61
C ARG A 225 -11.32 14.96 4.10
N ARG A 226 -12.54 15.36 4.49
CA ARG A 226 -12.99 15.29 5.89
C ARG A 226 -12.98 13.86 6.43
N GLU A 227 -13.40 12.88 5.62
CA GLU A 227 -13.36 11.47 6.01
C GLU A 227 -11.92 10.98 6.26
N ILE A 228 -10.96 11.37 5.42
CA ILE A 228 -9.54 11.03 5.61
C ILE A 228 -9.04 11.59 6.94
N LEU A 229 -9.25 12.88 7.20
CA LEU A 229 -8.81 13.53 8.43
C LEU A 229 -9.39 12.87 9.67
N LEU A 230 -10.69 12.61 9.69
CA LEU A 230 -11.35 11.88 10.78
C LEU A 230 -10.80 10.46 10.99
N LYS A 231 -10.40 9.80 9.88
CA LYS A 231 -9.74 8.48 9.98
C LYS A 231 -8.34 8.60 10.57
N MET A 232 -7.57 9.63 10.24
CA MET A 232 -6.24 9.86 10.83
C MET A 232 -6.38 10.06 12.34
N ASP A 233 -7.28 10.94 12.79
CA ASP A 233 -7.51 11.21 14.22
C ASP A 233 -7.92 9.95 15.00
N ARG A 234 -8.91 9.21 14.48
CA ARG A 234 -9.36 7.96 15.09
C ARG A 234 -8.27 6.89 15.11
N THR A 235 -7.46 6.84 14.05
CA THR A 235 -6.35 5.88 13.97
C THR A 235 -5.29 6.22 15.00
N GLU A 236 -4.93 7.50 15.14
CA GLU A 236 -3.97 7.95 16.14
C GLU A 236 -4.41 7.58 17.56
N ILE A 237 -5.66 7.84 17.92
CA ILE A 237 -6.21 7.47 19.23
C ILE A 237 -6.08 5.96 19.45
N ARG A 238 -6.50 5.15 18.50
CA ARG A 238 -6.46 3.68 18.61
C ARG A 238 -5.02 3.13 18.71
N LEU A 239 -4.08 3.71 17.97
CA LEU A 239 -2.68 3.31 18.04
C LEU A 239 -2.08 3.65 19.41
N ARG A 240 -2.41 4.82 20.00
CA ARG A 240 -2.03 5.19 21.37
C ARG A 240 -2.60 4.23 22.40
N ASP A 241 -3.86 3.82 22.25
CA ASP A 241 -4.51 2.86 23.16
C ASP A 241 -3.84 1.48 23.10
N ILE A 242 -3.52 0.99 21.89
CA ILE A 242 -2.76 -0.24 21.71
C ILE A 242 -1.39 -0.14 22.43
N ILE A 243 -0.67 0.96 22.22
CA ILE A 243 0.64 1.16 22.83
C ILE A 243 0.52 1.15 24.35
N ARG A 244 -0.38 1.95 24.94
CA ARG A 244 -0.61 2.00 26.41
C ARG A 244 -0.96 0.62 26.98
N LYS A 245 -1.87 -0.11 26.30
CA LYS A 245 -2.25 -1.47 26.71
C LYS A 245 -1.03 -2.38 26.83
N TYR A 246 -0.16 -2.40 25.83
CA TYR A 246 0.97 -3.30 25.84
C TYR A 246 2.13 -2.84 26.71
N GLU A 247 2.31 -1.55 26.91
CA GLU A 247 3.27 -0.99 27.88
C GLU A 247 2.88 -1.36 29.31
N SER A 248 1.59 -1.29 29.66
CA SER A 248 1.08 -1.72 30.98
C SER A 248 1.23 -3.24 31.23
N LEU A 249 1.31 -4.05 30.16
CA LEU A 249 1.53 -5.49 30.24
C LEU A 249 3.03 -5.87 30.20
N GLY A 250 3.95 -4.89 30.25
CA GLY A 250 5.39 -5.14 30.23
C GLY A 250 5.95 -5.57 28.86
N ALA A 251 5.22 -5.38 27.78
CA ALA A 251 5.73 -5.61 26.44
C ALA A 251 6.80 -4.56 26.10
N ARG A 252 8.04 -5.01 26.01
CA ARG A 252 9.21 -4.23 25.54
C ARG A 252 9.69 -4.72 24.19
#